data_027a5b40f9b2fa8a3b60b08658381162
#
_entry.id   027a5b40f9b2fa8a3b60b08658381162
#
_cell.length_a   1.000
_cell.length_b   1.000
_cell.length_c   1.000
_cell.angle_alpha   90.00
_cell.angle_beta   90.00
_cell.angle_gamma   90.00
#
_symmetry.space_group_name_H-M   'P 1'
#
loop_
_entity.id
_entity.type
_entity.pdbx_description
1 polymer ?
#
loop_
_entity_poly.entity_id
_entity_poly.type
_entity_poly.pdbx_seq_one_letter_code
_entity_poly.pdbx_strand_id
1 'polypeptide(L)'
;EGPDGKIYWGIGDIGANLTDKEGKNHFYPNQGVLVRSNPDGSDFEVFAAGLRNTHEFAFDEYGNIIGQDNDGDHEGESERLVHIVEGSDTGWRSNWQYGKYTDPKNNGYNVWMDEVLYKPRWEGQPAYMLPPIMNYHNGPTGFTYNPGTALGKKWKNHFFVSEFVGNPSRSHIWGFTLKRKGFSFELEKETD
;
A
#
# COMPACT_ATOMS: atom_id res chain seq x y z
N GLU A 1 0.85 -4.24 -15.30
CA GLU A 1 0.02 -3.53 -16.29
C GLU A 1 -1.37 -3.37 -15.72
N GLY A 2 -1.92 -2.15 -15.81
CA GLY A 2 -3.27 -1.86 -15.37
C GLY A 2 -4.32 -2.17 -16.44
N PRO A 3 -5.63 -2.13 -16.07
CA PRO A 3 -6.72 -2.34 -17.03
C PRO A 3 -6.81 -1.25 -18.09
N ASP A 4 -6.16 -0.13 -17.90
CA ASP A 4 -6.01 0.98 -18.84
C ASP A 4 -4.81 0.82 -19.79
N GLY A 5 -4.06 -0.27 -19.70
CA GLY A 5 -2.87 -0.55 -20.50
C GLY A 5 -1.61 0.19 -20.05
N LYS A 6 -1.69 0.98 -18.98
CA LYS A 6 -0.52 1.65 -18.39
C LYS A 6 0.29 0.70 -17.51
N ILE A 7 1.55 1.02 -17.33
CA ILE A 7 2.42 0.35 -16.37
C ILE A 7 2.34 1.11 -15.05
N TYR A 8 2.16 0.36 -13.95
CA TYR A 8 2.09 0.89 -12.59
C TYR A 8 3.23 0.33 -11.75
N TRP A 9 3.82 1.15 -10.88
CA TRP A 9 4.80 0.70 -9.90
C TRP A 9 4.82 1.57 -8.64
N GLY A 10 5.21 0.97 -7.52
CA GLY A 10 5.37 1.64 -6.24
C GLY A 10 6.79 2.16 -6.04
N ILE A 11 6.90 3.26 -5.31
CA ILE A 11 8.15 3.81 -4.78
C ILE A 11 7.95 3.98 -3.28
N GLY A 12 8.88 3.45 -2.48
CA GLY A 12 8.77 3.47 -1.02
C GLY A 12 9.00 4.84 -0.38
N ASP A 13 8.86 4.89 0.92
CA ASP A 13 8.78 6.11 1.73
C ASP A 13 10.10 6.88 1.92
N ILE A 14 11.22 6.38 1.42
CA ILE A 14 12.40 7.24 1.21
C ILE A 14 12.04 8.42 0.32
N GLY A 15 11.03 8.21 -0.53
CA GLY A 15 10.43 9.22 -1.35
C GLY A 15 10.88 9.18 -2.80
N ALA A 16 10.21 9.98 -3.61
CA ALA A 16 10.48 10.10 -5.03
C ALA A 16 11.07 11.49 -5.36
N ASN A 17 12.09 11.50 -6.20
CA ASN A 17 12.59 12.69 -6.86
C ASN A 17 12.93 12.30 -8.29
N LEU A 18 11.95 12.43 -9.17
CA LEU A 18 11.98 11.90 -10.53
C LEU A 18 11.75 13.04 -11.52
N THR A 19 12.42 12.97 -12.66
CA THR A 19 12.09 13.80 -13.82
C THR A 19 11.49 12.89 -14.89
N ASP A 20 10.28 13.20 -15.33
CA ASP A 20 9.62 12.45 -16.38
C ASP A 20 10.22 12.72 -17.76
N LYS A 21 9.74 12.02 -18.76
CA LYS A 21 10.22 12.13 -20.14
C LYS A 21 9.96 13.51 -20.75
N GLU A 22 8.96 14.21 -20.26
CA GLU A 22 8.60 15.57 -20.66
C GLU A 22 9.40 16.64 -19.93
N GLY A 23 10.27 16.25 -18.98
CA GLY A 23 11.14 17.16 -18.22
C GLY A 23 10.52 17.74 -16.96
N LYS A 24 9.32 17.29 -16.56
CA LYS A 24 8.67 17.70 -15.33
C LYS A 24 9.26 16.96 -14.13
N ASN A 25 9.59 17.68 -13.07
CA ASN A 25 10.06 17.10 -11.82
C ASN A 25 8.91 16.74 -10.89
N HIS A 26 8.96 15.53 -10.33
CA HIS A 26 8.04 14.99 -9.35
C HIS A 26 8.80 14.76 -8.05
N PHE A 27 8.50 15.58 -7.03
CA PHE A 27 9.21 15.58 -5.75
C PHE A 27 8.27 15.26 -4.59
N TYR A 28 8.41 14.06 -4.02
CA TYR A 28 7.59 13.52 -2.94
C TYR A 28 8.50 12.97 -1.84
N PRO A 29 9.05 13.81 -0.96
CA PRO A 29 9.93 13.37 0.11
C PRO A 29 9.16 12.70 1.25
N ASN A 30 9.80 11.73 1.92
CA ASN A 30 9.29 11.08 3.14
C ASN A 30 7.92 10.40 3.00
N GLN A 31 7.60 9.94 1.80
CA GLN A 31 6.36 9.22 1.51
C GLN A 31 6.54 8.34 0.29
N GLY A 32 5.88 7.21 0.30
CA GLY A 32 5.76 6.39 -0.88
C GLY A 32 4.71 6.94 -1.85
N VAL A 33 4.87 6.58 -3.10
CA VAL A 33 3.94 6.92 -4.18
C VAL A 33 3.68 5.72 -5.07
N LEU A 34 2.48 5.65 -5.63
CA LEU A 34 2.17 4.81 -6.78
C LEU A 34 2.22 5.69 -8.02
N VAL A 35 2.97 5.28 -9.01
CA VAL A 35 3.11 6.00 -10.27
C VAL A 35 2.63 5.15 -11.42
N ARG A 36 2.22 5.78 -12.53
CA ARG A 36 1.92 5.10 -13.78
C ARG A 36 2.41 5.86 -15.00
N SER A 37 2.64 5.15 -16.09
CA SER A 37 2.95 5.73 -17.41
C SER A 37 2.49 4.80 -18.52
N ASN A 38 2.50 5.29 -19.75
CA ASN A 38 2.44 4.43 -20.91
C ASN A 38 3.67 3.50 -20.97
N PRO A 39 3.60 2.35 -21.66
CA PRO A 39 4.75 1.43 -21.78
C PRO A 39 6.03 2.06 -22.35
N ASP A 40 5.91 3.13 -23.12
CA ASP A 40 7.06 3.88 -23.67
C ASP A 40 7.59 4.98 -22.72
N GLY A 41 7.00 5.11 -21.52
CA GLY A 41 7.35 6.09 -20.49
C GLY A 41 6.71 7.47 -20.69
N SER A 42 5.91 7.67 -21.73
CA SER A 42 5.13 8.91 -21.87
C SER A 42 3.93 8.95 -20.93
N ASP A 43 3.34 10.12 -20.76
CA ASP A 43 2.16 10.33 -19.91
C ASP A 43 2.38 9.82 -18.49
N PHE A 44 3.56 10.15 -17.94
CA PHE A 44 3.93 9.80 -16.58
C PHE A 44 3.18 10.64 -15.56
N GLU A 45 2.65 10.00 -14.55
CA GLU A 45 1.99 10.69 -13.45
C GLU A 45 2.16 9.96 -12.11
N VAL A 46 2.07 10.74 -11.03
CA VAL A 46 1.91 10.18 -9.69
C VAL A 46 0.44 9.92 -9.47
N PHE A 47 0.08 8.63 -9.44
CA PHE A 47 -1.30 8.17 -9.32
C PHE A 47 -1.84 8.37 -7.91
N ALA A 48 -1.03 8.05 -6.89
CA ALA A 48 -1.38 8.21 -5.48
C ALA A 48 -0.13 8.47 -4.65
N ALA A 49 -0.30 9.12 -3.51
CA ALA A 49 0.77 9.51 -2.60
C ALA A 49 0.46 9.11 -1.14
N GLY A 50 1.39 9.38 -0.23
CA GLY A 50 1.20 9.09 1.18
C GLY A 50 1.17 7.59 1.51
N LEU A 51 1.69 6.78 0.62
CA LEU A 51 1.94 5.36 0.85
C LEU A 51 3.22 5.19 1.67
N ARG A 52 3.41 4.03 2.27
CA ARG A 52 4.68 3.73 2.91
C ARG A 52 5.58 2.98 1.93
N ASN A 53 5.58 1.71 1.91
CA ASN A 53 6.38 0.89 1.02
C ASN A 53 5.49 -0.22 0.46
N THR A 54 4.65 0.14 -0.48
CA THR A 54 3.76 -0.80 -1.16
C THR A 54 4.59 -1.64 -2.12
N HIS A 55 4.95 -2.85 -1.72
CA HIS A 55 5.75 -3.76 -2.53
C HIS A 55 4.97 -4.25 -3.74
N GLU A 56 3.72 -4.66 -3.50
CA GLU A 56 2.82 -5.11 -4.55
C GLU A 56 1.39 -4.66 -4.28
N PHE A 57 0.61 -4.66 -5.32
CA PHE A 57 -0.82 -4.35 -5.33
C PHE A 57 -1.49 -5.10 -6.47
N ALA A 58 -2.80 -5.24 -6.38
CA ALA A 58 -3.58 -5.91 -7.41
C ALA A 58 -4.82 -5.10 -7.78
N PHE A 59 -5.24 -5.23 -9.03
CA PHE A 59 -6.51 -4.73 -9.50
C PHE A 59 -7.59 -5.79 -9.27
N ASP A 60 -8.74 -5.38 -8.74
CA ASP A 60 -9.92 -6.22 -8.74
C ASP A 60 -10.61 -6.22 -10.12
N GLU A 61 -11.73 -6.93 -10.25
CA GLU A 61 -12.48 -7.04 -11.50
C GLU A 61 -13.13 -5.73 -11.96
N TYR A 62 -13.14 -4.70 -11.13
CA TYR A 62 -13.67 -3.37 -11.41
C TYR A 62 -12.58 -2.32 -11.61
N GLY A 63 -11.32 -2.72 -11.51
CA GLY A 63 -10.17 -1.81 -11.61
C GLY A 63 -9.82 -1.06 -10.32
N ASN A 64 -10.39 -1.43 -9.18
CA ASN A 64 -9.94 -0.88 -7.91
C ASN A 64 -8.57 -1.46 -7.56
N ILE A 65 -7.67 -0.61 -7.07
CA ILE A 65 -6.34 -1.01 -6.65
C ILE A 65 -6.34 -1.25 -5.14
N ILE A 66 -5.99 -2.46 -4.74
CA ILE A 66 -5.79 -2.83 -3.34
C ILE A 66 -4.33 -3.23 -3.18
N GLY A 67 -3.69 -2.69 -2.15
CA GLY A 67 -2.31 -3.01 -1.83
C GLY A 67 -2.11 -3.12 -0.33
N GLN A 68 -0.95 -3.62 0.08
CA GLN A 68 -0.54 -3.63 1.47
C GLN A 68 0.79 -2.90 1.61
N ASP A 69 0.80 -1.88 2.44
CA ASP A 69 2.02 -1.17 2.80
C ASP A 69 2.86 -2.03 3.74
N ASN A 70 4.07 -2.36 3.32
CA ASN A 70 5.07 -2.86 4.25
C ASN A 70 5.58 -1.69 5.08
N ASP A 71 5.21 -1.60 6.36
CA ASP A 71 5.75 -0.51 7.13
C ASP A 71 6.99 -0.90 7.87
N GLY A 72 6.88 -1.56 8.71
CA GLY A 72 7.70 -1.94 9.39
C GLY A 72 8.72 -1.76 10.22
N ASP A 73 8.88 -2.25 10.99
CA ASP A 73 10.03 -2.33 11.87
C ASP A 73 9.85 -1.53 13.17
N HIS A 74 8.67 -1.05 13.44
CA HIS A 74 8.37 -0.48 14.75
C HIS A 74 7.59 -1.50 15.58
N GLU A 75 7.99 -1.69 16.84
CA GLU A 75 7.38 -2.67 17.74
C GLU A 75 5.88 -2.39 17.92
N GLY A 76 5.06 -3.42 17.74
CA GLY A 76 3.61 -3.32 17.88
C GLY A 76 2.87 -2.73 16.69
N GLU A 77 3.56 -2.42 15.61
CA GLU A 77 2.97 -1.92 14.39
C GLU A 77 2.46 -3.06 13.50
N SER A 78 1.36 -2.79 12.83
CA SER A 78 0.81 -3.66 11.80
C SER A 78 0.78 -2.94 10.48
N GLU A 79 0.99 -3.68 9.41
CA GLU A 79 0.94 -3.17 8.04
C GLU A 79 -0.46 -2.64 7.68
N ARG A 80 -0.52 -1.69 6.75
CA ARG A 80 -1.80 -1.14 6.31
C ARG A 80 -2.28 -1.82 5.04
N LEU A 81 -3.49 -2.37 5.06
CA LEU A 81 -4.22 -2.72 3.83
C LEU A 81 -4.89 -1.45 3.30
N VAL A 82 -4.57 -1.06 2.07
CA VAL A 82 -4.97 0.23 1.51
C VAL A 82 -5.77 0.07 0.22
N HIS A 83 -6.78 0.92 0.07
CA HIS A 83 -7.46 1.17 -1.21
C HIS A 83 -6.78 2.36 -1.87
N ILE A 84 -6.10 2.13 -2.98
CA ILE A 84 -5.31 3.15 -3.68
C ILE A 84 -6.18 3.76 -4.77
N VAL A 85 -6.50 5.04 -4.63
CA VAL A 85 -7.38 5.76 -5.55
C VAL A 85 -6.58 6.85 -6.27
N GLU A 86 -6.91 7.10 -7.52
CA GLU A 86 -6.29 8.18 -8.29
C GLU A 86 -6.40 9.53 -7.58
N GLY A 87 -5.27 10.23 -7.46
CA GLY A 87 -5.17 11.51 -6.76
C GLY A 87 -5.26 11.42 -5.23
N SER A 88 -5.34 10.20 -4.66
CA SER A 88 -5.45 10.04 -3.21
C SER A 88 -4.13 10.25 -2.49
N ASP A 89 -4.25 10.59 -1.20
CA ASP A 89 -3.18 10.66 -0.23
C ASP A 89 -3.57 9.81 0.97
N THR A 90 -2.80 8.77 1.26
CA THR A 90 -3.04 7.86 2.39
C THR A 90 -2.31 8.28 3.67
N GLY A 91 -1.65 9.43 3.64
CA GLY A 91 -1.21 10.19 4.81
C GLY A 91 0.16 9.86 5.37
N TRP A 92 0.90 8.88 4.83
CA TRP A 92 2.25 8.59 5.31
C TRP A 92 3.20 9.74 5.01
N ARG A 93 3.98 10.18 6.02
CA ARG A 93 4.94 11.30 5.94
C ARG A 93 6.21 11.03 6.74
N SER A 94 6.62 9.77 6.81
CA SER A 94 7.79 9.36 7.58
C SER A 94 8.75 8.57 6.71
N ASN A 95 10.02 8.85 6.82
CA ASN A 95 11.09 8.08 6.23
C ASN A 95 11.77 7.20 7.29
N TRP A 96 11.00 6.52 8.08
CA TRP A 96 11.46 5.73 9.21
C TRP A 96 12.69 4.88 8.91
N GLN A 97 12.64 4.08 7.86
CA GLN A 97 13.77 3.23 7.51
C GLN A 97 15.02 4.03 7.16
N TYR A 98 14.87 5.13 6.43
CA TYR A 98 15.99 5.99 6.10
C TYR A 98 16.61 6.59 7.37
N GLY A 99 15.81 7.12 8.27
CA GLY A 99 16.28 7.63 9.56
C GLY A 99 16.96 6.57 10.39
N LYS A 100 16.44 5.35 10.42
CA LYS A 100 17.04 4.20 11.13
C LYS A 100 18.48 3.92 10.70
N TYR A 101 18.78 4.06 9.44
CA TYR A 101 20.12 3.78 8.89
C TYR A 101 21.04 4.99 8.88
N THR A 102 20.52 6.20 8.73
CA THR A 102 21.32 7.43 8.62
C THR A 102 21.51 8.16 9.93
N ASP A 103 20.56 8.08 10.85
CA ASP A 103 20.64 8.74 12.17
C ASP A 103 20.00 7.86 13.27
N PRO A 104 20.59 6.71 13.56
CA PRO A 104 20.03 5.75 14.51
C PRO A 104 19.94 6.28 15.96
N LYS A 105 20.69 7.35 16.29
CA LYS A 105 20.64 7.95 17.63
C LYS A 105 19.40 8.80 17.86
N ASN A 106 18.85 9.39 16.81
CA ASN A 106 17.69 10.29 16.84
C ASN A 106 16.42 9.63 16.31
N ASN A 107 16.46 8.34 16.01
CA ASN A 107 15.37 7.59 15.42
C ASN A 107 14.53 6.80 16.45
N GLY A 108 14.55 7.20 17.70
CA GLY A 108 13.83 6.53 18.78
C GLY A 108 12.36 6.90 18.89
N TYR A 109 11.96 8.05 18.36
CA TYR A 109 10.57 8.52 18.32
C TYR A 109 10.20 8.91 16.92
N ASN A 110 9.17 8.27 16.42
CA ASN A 110 8.60 8.56 15.10
C ASN A 110 7.15 9.01 15.31
N VAL A 111 6.90 10.30 15.20
CA VAL A 111 5.61 10.90 15.51
C VAL A 111 4.44 10.20 14.79
N TRP A 112 4.64 9.77 13.55
CA TRP A 112 3.60 9.09 12.79
C TRP A 112 3.20 7.76 13.41
N MET A 113 4.18 6.98 13.85
CA MET A 113 3.99 5.65 14.41
C MET A 113 3.60 5.72 15.89
N ASP A 114 4.33 6.49 16.67
CA ASP A 114 4.13 6.60 18.11
C ASP A 114 2.79 7.26 18.45
N GLU A 115 2.36 8.23 17.64
CA GLU A 115 1.04 8.88 17.77
C GLU A 115 -0.09 8.16 17.05
N VAL A 116 0.22 7.06 16.36
CA VAL A 116 -0.74 6.24 15.61
C VAL A 116 -1.57 7.07 14.60
N LEU A 117 -0.91 8.02 13.91
CA LEU A 117 -1.59 8.96 13.01
C LEU A 117 -2.18 8.32 11.75
N TYR A 118 -1.80 7.10 11.45
CA TYR A 118 -2.32 6.32 10.33
C TYR A 118 -3.71 5.71 10.61
N LYS A 119 -4.25 5.84 11.84
CA LYS A 119 -5.58 5.34 12.19
C LYS A 119 -6.56 6.48 12.43
N PRO A 120 -7.79 6.40 11.91
CA PRO A 120 -8.88 7.24 12.38
C PRO A 120 -9.09 7.02 13.89
N ARG A 121 -9.26 8.09 14.64
CA ARG A 121 -9.43 8.03 16.12
C ARG A 121 -10.86 7.73 16.54
N TRP A 122 -11.83 7.98 15.65
CA TRP A 122 -13.25 7.70 15.86
C TRP A 122 -13.95 7.49 14.53
N GLU A 123 -15.05 6.79 14.56
CA GLU A 123 -15.90 6.62 13.38
C GLU A 123 -16.46 7.97 12.92
N GLY A 124 -16.37 8.24 11.61
CA GLY A 124 -16.80 9.50 11.01
C GLY A 124 -15.80 10.65 11.14
N GLN A 125 -14.59 10.39 11.61
CA GLN A 125 -13.55 11.42 11.60
C GLN A 125 -13.36 11.97 10.19
N PRO A 126 -13.47 13.30 10.00
CA PRO A 126 -13.16 13.91 8.71
C PRO A 126 -11.70 13.61 8.35
N ALA A 127 -11.49 13.00 7.20
CA ALA A 127 -10.15 12.70 6.71
C ALA A 127 -9.88 13.52 5.46
N TYR A 128 -8.87 14.35 5.49
CA TYR A 128 -8.27 14.93 4.28
C TYR A 128 -7.21 14.00 3.67
N MET A 129 -7.10 12.80 4.21
CA MET A 129 -6.35 11.69 3.66
C MET A 129 -7.25 10.46 3.59
N LEU A 130 -6.97 9.57 2.67
CA LEU A 130 -7.70 8.32 2.53
C LEU A 130 -7.28 7.35 3.64
N PRO A 131 -8.17 6.98 4.58
CA PRO A 131 -7.80 6.05 5.63
C PRO A 131 -7.53 4.65 5.06
N PRO A 132 -6.69 3.83 5.72
CA PRO A 132 -6.52 2.44 5.34
C PRO A 132 -7.84 1.66 5.50
N ILE A 133 -7.99 0.57 4.77
CA ILE A 133 -9.09 -0.38 4.97
C ILE A 133 -9.01 -0.92 6.39
N MET A 134 -7.83 -1.37 6.78
CA MET A 134 -7.52 -1.83 8.13
C MET A 134 -6.00 -2.01 8.30
N ASN A 135 -5.56 -2.26 9.52
CA ASN A 135 -4.26 -2.86 9.75
C ASN A 135 -4.37 -4.37 9.47
N TYR A 136 -3.40 -4.89 8.78
CA TYR A 136 -3.41 -6.27 8.32
C TYR A 136 -2.14 -7.00 8.77
N HIS A 137 -1.91 -8.21 8.30
CA HIS A 137 -0.77 -9.02 8.68
C HIS A 137 0.57 -8.37 8.33
N ASN A 138 1.65 -8.80 8.98
CA ASN A 138 2.97 -8.20 8.85
C ASN A 138 3.75 -8.76 7.65
N GLY A 139 4.77 -8.00 7.19
CA GLY A 139 5.76 -8.46 6.21
C GLY A 139 5.18 -8.89 4.86
N PRO A 140 4.32 -8.10 4.21
CA PRO A 140 3.79 -8.45 2.90
C PRO A 140 4.92 -8.48 1.86
N THR A 141 4.98 -9.58 1.11
CA THR A 141 6.03 -9.81 0.10
C THR A 141 5.49 -10.15 -1.28
N GLY A 142 4.20 -10.40 -1.39
CA GLY A 142 3.51 -10.69 -2.64
C GLY A 142 2.04 -10.41 -2.51
N PHE A 143 1.41 -9.88 -3.56
CA PHE A 143 0.00 -9.51 -3.56
C PHE A 143 -0.64 -9.79 -4.91
N THR A 144 -1.76 -10.49 -4.94
CA THR A 144 -2.47 -10.79 -6.19
C THR A 144 -3.97 -10.91 -5.99
N TYR A 145 -4.72 -10.83 -7.09
CA TYR A 145 -6.17 -11.02 -7.12
C TYR A 145 -6.56 -12.17 -8.04
N ASN A 146 -7.49 -13.01 -7.60
CA ASN A 146 -8.04 -14.08 -8.40
C ASN A 146 -9.49 -13.78 -8.82
N PRO A 147 -9.75 -13.41 -10.07
CA PRO A 147 -11.10 -13.13 -10.57
C PRO A 147 -11.98 -14.38 -10.71
N GLY A 148 -11.44 -15.57 -10.43
CA GLY A 148 -12.14 -16.85 -10.55
C GLY A 148 -11.79 -17.63 -11.80
N THR A 149 -10.76 -17.21 -12.52
CA THR A 149 -10.23 -17.93 -13.70
C THR A 149 -9.25 -19.05 -13.33
N ALA A 150 -8.74 -19.00 -12.09
CA ALA A 150 -7.81 -19.99 -11.54
C ALA A 150 -8.28 -20.44 -10.15
N LEU A 151 -7.63 -21.45 -9.57
CA LEU A 151 -7.81 -21.98 -8.21
C LEU A 151 -9.25 -22.47 -7.87
N GLY A 152 -10.16 -22.51 -8.84
CA GLY A 152 -11.53 -22.99 -8.67
C GLY A 152 -12.47 -22.03 -7.96
N LYS A 153 -13.76 -22.38 -7.90
CA LYS A 153 -14.85 -21.50 -7.44
C LYS A 153 -14.73 -21.00 -6.00
N LYS A 154 -14.09 -21.78 -5.13
CA LYS A 154 -13.90 -21.43 -3.72
C LYS A 154 -13.12 -20.12 -3.58
N TRP A 155 -12.18 -19.88 -4.49
CA TRP A 155 -11.23 -18.78 -4.43
C TRP A 155 -11.57 -17.61 -5.36
N LYS A 156 -12.77 -17.63 -5.93
CA LYS A 156 -13.22 -16.51 -6.75
C LYS A 156 -13.26 -15.23 -5.92
N ASN A 157 -12.81 -14.12 -6.50
CA ASN A 157 -12.77 -12.78 -5.91
C ASN A 157 -11.91 -12.68 -4.64
N HIS A 158 -10.96 -13.59 -4.48
CA HIS A 158 -9.99 -13.50 -3.38
C HIS A 158 -8.77 -12.69 -3.78
N PHE A 159 -8.35 -11.84 -2.89
CA PHE A 159 -6.98 -11.35 -2.83
C PHE A 159 -6.12 -12.36 -2.07
N PHE A 160 -4.85 -12.45 -2.43
CA PHE A 160 -3.86 -13.24 -1.72
C PHE A 160 -2.66 -12.38 -1.41
N VAL A 161 -2.16 -12.48 -0.19
CA VAL A 161 -0.95 -11.84 0.27
C VAL A 161 -0.02 -12.86 0.88
N SER A 162 1.25 -12.80 0.50
CA SER A 162 2.30 -13.60 1.13
C SER A 162 2.84 -12.82 2.32
N GLU A 163 2.80 -13.41 3.49
CA GLU A 163 3.37 -12.88 4.72
C GLU A 163 4.74 -13.51 4.97
N PHE A 164 5.74 -12.69 5.23
CA PHE A 164 7.05 -13.12 5.68
C PHE A 164 7.46 -12.42 6.98
N VAL A 165 7.49 -13.18 8.06
CA VAL A 165 7.82 -12.68 9.42
C VAL A 165 9.24 -13.07 9.87
N GLY A 166 10.17 -13.18 8.92
CA GLY A 166 11.56 -13.55 9.22
C GLY A 166 11.75 -15.03 9.58
N ASN A 167 10.70 -15.82 9.57
CA ASN A 167 10.74 -17.26 9.87
C ASN A 167 9.77 -18.02 8.96
N PRO A 168 10.26 -18.87 8.05
CA PRO A 168 9.42 -19.63 7.11
C PRO A 168 8.32 -20.46 7.76
N SER A 169 8.55 -20.99 8.96
CA SER A 169 7.55 -21.81 9.66
C SER A 169 6.38 -21.03 10.27
N ARG A 170 6.45 -19.70 10.23
CA ARG A 170 5.40 -18.78 10.72
C ARG A 170 4.92 -17.84 9.62
N SER A 171 5.39 -18.04 8.40
CA SER A 171 4.94 -17.29 7.24
C SER A 171 3.73 -17.97 6.61
N HIS A 172 2.80 -17.16 6.09
CA HIS A 172 1.51 -17.61 5.59
C HIS A 172 1.23 -17.07 4.20
N ILE A 173 0.23 -17.64 3.55
CA ILE A 173 -0.44 -17.02 2.40
C ILE A 173 -1.88 -16.78 2.82
N TRP A 174 -2.19 -15.54 3.13
CA TRP A 174 -3.54 -15.14 3.51
C TRP A 174 -4.40 -14.91 2.27
N GLY A 175 -5.56 -15.57 2.23
CA GLY A 175 -6.59 -15.35 1.21
C GLY A 175 -7.76 -14.59 1.80
N PHE A 176 -8.19 -13.49 1.20
CA PHE A 176 -9.30 -12.70 1.74
C PHE A 176 -10.21 -12.12 0.65
N THR A 177 -11.43 -11.81 1.04
CA THR A 177 -12.37 -11.05 0.21
C THR A 177 -12.72 -9.73 0.87
N LEU A 178 -13.05 -8.75 0.04
CA LEU A 178 -13.47 -7.43 0.45
C LEU A 178 -14.90 -7.18 0.01
N LYS A 179 -15.66 -6.44 0.81
CA LYS A 179 -16.95 -5.88 0.42
C LYS A 179 -16.93 -4.36 0.48
N ARG A 180 -17.74 -3.73 -0.33
CA ARG A 180 -17.86 -2.27 -0.34
C ARG A 180 -18.35 -1.73 1.00
N LYS A 181 -17.71 -0.65 1.46
CA LYS A 181 -18.14 0.16 2.60
C LYS A 181 -17.95 1.63 2.26
N GLY A 182 -19.05 2.29 1.93
CA GLY A 182 -18.99 3.67 1.42
C GLY A 182 -18.16 3.76 0.14
N PHE A 183 -17.18 4.63 0.13
CA PHE A 183 -16.26 4.80 -1.00
C PHE A 183 -15.07 3.81 -1.01
N SER A 184 -14.88 3.08 0.08
CA SER A 184 -13.78 2.12 0.22
C SER A 184 -14.32 0.70 0.47
N PHE A 185 -13.61 -0.09 1.25
CA PHE A 185 -13.89 -1.50 1.50
C PHE A 185 -13.76 -1.83 2.98
N GLU A 186 -14.29 -2.97 3.37
CA GLU A 186 -13.97 -3.64 4.63
C GLU A 186 -13.72 -5.13 4.37
N LEU A 187 -12.97 -5.77 5.24
CA LEU A 187 -12.72 -7.21 5.19
C LEU A 187 -14.04 -7.96 5.35
N GLU A 188 -14.33 -8.88 4.42
CA GLU A 188 -15.54 -9.72 4.48
C GLU A 188 -15.20 -11.11 4.98
N LYS A 189 -14.13 -11.70 4.48
CA LYS A 189 -13.71 -13.06 4.82
C LYS A 189 -12.21 -13.18 4.72
N GLU A 190 -11.63 -13.98 5.61
CA GLU A 190 -10.21 -14.34 5.60
C GLU A 190 -10.04 -15.86 5.71
N THR A 191 -9.00 -16.38 5.10
CA THR A 191 -8.61 -17.79 5.13
C THR A 191 -7.08 -17.88 5.04
N ASP A 192 -6.47 -18.74 5.87
CA ASP A 192 -5.07 -19.15 5.79
C ASP A 192 -4.94 -20.40 4.93
#